data_9e4891c57118f836b75e36b5fbd8edbc
#
_entry.id   9e4891c57118f836b75e36b5fbd8edbc
#
_cell.length_a   1.000
_cell.length_b   1.000
_cell.length_c   1.000
_cell.angle_alpha   90.00
_cell.angle_beta   90.00
_cell.angle_gamma   90.00
#
_symmetry.space_group_name_H-M   'P 1'
#
loop_
_entity.id
_entity.type
_entity.pdbx_description
1 polymer ?
#
loop_
_entity_poly.entity_id
_entity_poly.type
_entity_poly.pdbx_seq_one_letter_code
_entity_poly.pdbx_strand_id
1 'polypeptide(L)'
;MTASVRRAVRLEHRLTHPNASLADLDAAIALATEHDIAALTVNPWLVKAAKRLLGRSRVALGTVVGYPSGGQLLSVKAFEASKALEQGATQIDFVLNGGALASGDDETVFNDMLAVIDMAHSALAAAGVIIEAEPMSEELVRRACRLAERAGADHLVTSPGSATASGTVARTRLLRDSVGPRIGIKACGRFRSAEQLSAAAAAGATRVSLQLTSGLARQATEASQLAGSAR
;
A
#
# COMPACT_ATOMS: atom_id res chain seq x y z
N MET A 1 7.42 21.30 23.88
CA MET A 1 7.16 20.94 22.45
C MET A 1 8.12 19.82 22.11
N THR A 2 7.67 18.59 22.24
CA THR A 2 8.46 17.38 22.01
C THR A 2 8.65 17.21 20.51
N ALA A 3 9.92 17.16 20.08
CA ALA A 3 10.29 16.85 18.69
C ALA A 3 9.78 15.45 18.34
N SER A 4 8.69 15.39 17.56
CA SER A 4 8.22 14.16 16.94
C SER A 4 9.36 13.60 16.07
N VAL A 5 9.89 12.46 16.46
CA VAL A 5 10.85 11.70 15.65
C VAL A 5 10.22 11.47 14.27
N ARG A 6 10.67 12.20 13.26
CA ARG A 6 10.27 11.97 11.86
C ARG A 6 10.77 10.58 11.49
N ARG A 7 9.89 9.60 11.58
CA ARG A 7 10.15 8.25 11.12
C ARG A 7 10.42 8.33 9.62
N ALA A 8 11.58 7.86 9.18
CA ALA A 8 11.89 7.81 7.75
C ALA A 8 10.79 7.05 7.01
N VAL A 9 10.26 7.64 5.93
CA VAL A 9 9.23 7.00 5.09
C VAL A 9 9.81 5.78 4.43
N ARG A 10 9.10 4.65 4.50
CA ARG A 10 9.51 3.41 3.85
C ARG A 10 9.11 3.45 2.38
N LEU A 11 10.07 3.24 1.49
CA LEU A 11 9.80 3.11 0.06
C LEU A 11 9.37 1.70 -0.29
N GLU A 12 8.38 1.59 -1.17
CA GLU A 12 7.91 0.34 -1.74
C GLU A 12 7.88 0.42 -3.26
N HIS A 13 8.36 -0.61 -3.91
CA HIS A 13 8.24 -0.75 -5.36
C HIS A 13 6.94 -1.47 -5.72
N ARG A 14 6.26 -1.00 -6.78
CA ARG A 14 4.99 -1.59 -7.22
C ARG A 14 5.06 -2.04 -8.67
N LEU A 15 4.73 -3.31 -8.90
CA LEU A 15 4.65 -3.97 -10.20
C LEU A 15 3.25 -4.59 -10.37
N THR A 16 2.22 -3.74 -10.51
CA THR A 16 0.81 -4.15 -10.59
C THR A 16 0.12 -3.73 -11.88
N HIS A 17 0.87 -3.34 -12.91
CA HIS A 17 0.26 -3.06 -14.22
C HIS A 17 -0.21 -4.36 -14.89
N PRO A 18 -1.27 -4.33 -15.73
CA PRO A 18 -1.91 -5.53 -16.25
C PRO A 18 -0.97 -6.49 -17.01
N ASN A 19 0.01 -5.93 -17.72
CA ASN A 19 0.94 -6.68 -18.56
C ASN A 19 2.29 -6.96 -17.87
N ALA A 20 2.36 -6.89 -16.54
CA ALA A 20 3.59 -7.18 -15.80
C ALA A 20 4.07 -8.60 -16.08
N SER A 21 5.27 -8.73 -16.62
CA SER A 21 5.90 -9.99 -17.05
C SER A 21 6.89 -10.52 -16.01
N LEU A 22 7.42 -11.72 -16.23
CA LEU A 22 8.52 -12.26 -15.43
C LEU A 22 9.82 -11.46 -15.61
N ALA A 23 10.06 -10.89 -16.80
CA ALA A 23 11.22 -10.02 -17.03
C ALA A 23 11.10 -8.71 -16.23
N ASP A 24 9.89 -8.14 -16.14
CA ASP A 24 9.64 -6.97 -15.27
C ASP A 24 9.83 -7.33 -13.80
N LEU A 25 9.46 -8.54 -13.39
CA LEU A 25 9.66 -9.03 -12.03
C LEU A 25 11.15 -9.14 -11.69
N ASP A 26 11.97 -9.70 -12.57
CA ASP A 26 13.42 -9.83 -12.39
C ASP A 26 14.05 -8.43 -12.19
N ALA A 27 13.70 -7.48 -13.05
CA ALA A 27 14.16 -6.08 -12.94
C ALA A 27 13.70 -5.42 -11.64
N ALA A 28 12.43 -5.64 -11.24
CA ALA A 28 11.87 -5.08 -10.00
C ALA A 28 12.57 -5.62 -8.75
N ILE A 29 12.90 -6.92 -8.72
CA ILE A 29 13.62 -7.56 -7.62
C ILE A 29 15.06 -7.06 -7.54
N ALA A 30 15.76 -6.95 -8.67
CA ALA A 30 17.12 -6.41 -8.72
C ALA A 30 17.13 -4.99 -8.12
N LEU A 31 16.23 -4.12 -8.58
CA LEU A 31 16.10 -2.74 -8.08
C LEU A 31 15.77 -2.72 -6.57
N ALA A 32 14.81 -3.54 -6.14
CA ALA A 32 14.39 -3.55 -4.74
C ALA A 32 15.50 -4.02 -3.80
N THR A 33 16.32 -4.97 -4.24
CA THR A 33 17.44 -5.52 -3.46
C THR A 33 18.64 -4.57 -3.45
N GLU A 34 18.97 -3.96 -4.59
CA GLU A 34 20.09 -3.01 -4.72
C GLU A 34 19.90 -1.77 -3.83
N HIS A 35 18.66 -1.28 -3.74
CA HIS A 35 18.35 -0.03 -3.03
C HIS A 35 17.70 -0.24 -1.64
N ASP A 36 17.72 -1.45 -1.11
CA ASP A 36 17.13 -1.81 0.21
C ASP A 36 15.68 -1.30 0.35
N ILE A 37 14.87 -1.52 -0.69
CA ILE A 37 13.46 -1.12 -0.72
C ILE A 37 12.67 -1.96 0.28
N ALA A 38 11.78 -1.33 1.05
CA ALA A 38 11.09 -1.99 2.15
C ALA A 38 10.13 -3.11 1.72
N ALA A 39 9.48 -2.95 0.55
CA ALA A 39 8.56 -3.96 0.01
C ALA A 39 8.46 -3.89 -1.52
N LEU A 40 8.15 -5.03 -2.11
CA LEU A 40 7.77 -5.18 -3.52
C LEU A 40 6.33 -5.70 -3.59
N THR A 41 5.42 -4.89 -4.15
CA THR A 41 4.02 -5.29 -4.37
C THR A 41 3.83 -5.71 -5.82
N VAL A 42 3.36 -6.93 -6.04
CA VAL A 42 3.20 -7.54 -7.38
C VAL A 42 1.75 -7.97 -7.63
N ASN A 43 1.40 -8.23 -8.90
CA ASN A 43 0.15 -8.92 -9.23
C ASN A 43 0.08 -10.31 -8.59
N PRO A 44 -1.10 -10.83 -8.23
CA PRO A 44 -1.25 -12.13 -7.54
C PRO A 44 -0.56 -13.28 -8.25
N TRP A 45 -0.62 -13.35 -9.58
CA TRP A 45 0.00 -14.43 -10.35
C TRP A 45 1.54 -14.46 -10.28
N LEU A 46 2.17 -13.33 -9.90
CA LEU A 46 3.64 -13.21 -9.76
C LEU A 46 4.14 -13.60 -8.36
N VAL A 47 3.25 -13.72 -7.36
CA VAL A 47 3.64 -13.91 -5.94
C VAL A 47 4.56 -15.11 -5.76
N LYS A 48 4.20 -16.27 -6.31
CA LYS A 48 5.00 -17.50 -6.20
C LYS A 48 6.40 -17.34 -6.80
N ALA A 49 6.50 -16.70 -7.97
CA ALA A 49 7.78 -16.44 -8.61
C ALA A 49 8.61 -15.42 -7.83
N ALA A 50 7.98 -14.33 -7.38
CA ALA A 50 8.61 -13.30 -6.56
C ALA A 50 9.16 -13.88 -5.25
N LYS A 51 8.40 -14.73 -4.55
CA LYS A 51 8.84 -15.39 -3.32
C LYS A 51 10.10 -16.23 -3.54
N ARG A 52 10.13 -16.99 -4.63
CA ARG A 52 11.31 -17.81 -4.99
C ARG A 52 12.53 -16.93 -5.27
N LEU A 53 12.37 -15.86 -6.06
CA LEU A 53 13.46 -14.98 -6.48
C LEU A 53 13.98 -14.10 -5.33
N LEU A 54 13.10 -13.60 -4.46
CA LEU A 54 13.49 -12.84 -3.27
C LEU A 54 14.27 -13.70 -2.26
N GLY A 55 14.02 -15.00 -2.20
CA GLY A 55 14.76 -15.93 -1.33
C GLY A 55 14.80 -15.46 0.14
N ARG A 56 16.00 -15.11 0.61
CA ARG A 56 16.26 -14.61 1.96
C ARG A 56 16.35 -13.09 2.06
N SER A 57 15.97 -12.36 1.00
CA SER A 57 15.94 -10.90 1.01
C SER A 57 15.05 -10.37 2.15
N ARG A 58 15.40 -9.19 2.68
CA ARG A 58 14.58 -8.47 3.66
C ARG A 58 13.40 -7.72 3.05
N VAL A 59 13.32 -7.67 1.73
CA VAL A 59 12.22 -7.02 0.99
C VAL A 59 10.93 -7.77 1.28
N ALA A 60 9.94 -7.11 1.87
CA ALA A 60 8.63 -7.70 2.11
C ALA A 60 7.91 -7.94 0.77
N LEU A 61 7.22 -9.07 0.63
CA LEU A 61 6.46 -9.38 -0.56
C LEU A 61 5.00 -9.03 -0.35
N GLY A 62 4.52 -8.02 -1.09
CA GLY A 62 3.13 -7.60 -1.11
C GLY A 62 2.40 -8.04 -2.37
N THR A 63 1.08 -8.11 -2.28
CA THR A 63 0.20 -8.25 -3.44
C THR A 63 -1.10 -7.51 -3.24
N VAL A 64 -1.92 -7.46 -4.31
CA VAL A 64 -3.24 -6.82 -4.30
C VAL A 64 -4.35 -7.87 -4.35
N VAL A 65 -5.49 -7.57 -3.73
CA VAL A 65 -6.69 -8.42 -3.69
C VAL A 65 -7.91 -7.60 -4.09
N GLY A 66 -8.79 -8.18 -4.90
CA GLY A 66 -9.96 -7.49 -5.41
C GLY A 66 -9.63 -6.29 -6.30
N TYR A 67 -8.41 -6.21 -6.79
CA TYR A 67 -7.91 -5.08 -7.56
C TYR A 67 -8.30 -5.17 -9.05
N PRO A 68 -8.67 -4.05 -9.74
CA PRO A 68 -8.73 -2.69 -9.17
C PRO A 68 -10.09 -2.28 -8.61
N SER A 69 -11.17 -3.03 -8.79
CA SER A 69 -12.54 -2.54 -8.60
C SER A 69 -13.13 -2.72 -7.19
N GLY A 70 -12.67 -3.70 -6.43
CA GLY A 70 -13.18 -4.01 -5.08
C GLY A 70 -14.60 -4.58 -5.02
N GLY A 71 -15.30 -4.69 -6.15
CA GLY A 71 -16.69 -5.12 -6.22
C GLY A 71 -16.93 -6.64 -6.23
N GLN A 72 -15.88 -7.44 -6.01
CA GLN A 72 -15.99 -8.90 -5.91
C GLN A 72 -16.72 -9.29 -4.63
N LEU A 73 -17.33 -10.49 -4.65
CA LEU A 73 -17.91 -11.07 -3.45
C LEU A 73 -16.84 -11.26 -2.36
N LEU A 74 -17.21 -11.10 -1.10
CA LEU A 74 -16.35 -11.30 0.07
C LEU A 74 -15.60 -12.64 -0.01
N SER A 75 -16.30 -13.73 -0.34
CA SER A 75 -15.71 -15.08 -0.44
C SER A 75 -14.62 -15.15 -1.52
N VAL A 76 -14.76 -14.41 -2.62
CA VAL A 76 -13.77 -14.35 -3.70
C VAL A 76 -12.51 -13.60 -3.23
N LYS A 77 -12.67 -12.46 -2.57
CA LYS A 77 -11.54 -11.70 -2.01
C LYS A 77 -10.80 -12.51 -0.93
N ALA A 78 -11.54 -13.15 -0.02
CA ALA A 78 -10.95 -14.00 1.01
C ALA A 78 -10.17 -15.18 0.40
N PHE A 79 -10.71 -15.80 -0.65
CA PHE A 79 -10.02 -16.88 -1.36
C PHE A 79 -8.76 -16.38 -2.09
N GLU A 80 -8.83 -15.22 -2.76
CA GLU A 80 -7.66 -14.62 -3.42
C GLU A 80 -6.56 -14.29 -2.38
N ALA A 81 -6.92 -13.69 -1.24
CA ALA A 81 -6.00 -13.42 -0.15
C ALA A 81 -5.35 -14.70 0.39
N SER A 82 -6.15 -15.75 0.67
CA SER A 82 -5.65 -17.06 1.11
C SER A 82 -4.61 -17.62 0.13
N LYS A 83 -4.91 -17.61 -1.17
CA LYS A 83 -3.98 -18.14 -2.19
C LYS A 83 -2.69 -17.32 -2.30
N ALA A 84 -2.77 -16.01 -2.15
CA ALA A 84 -1.60 -15.16 -2.15
C ALA A 84 -0.70 -15.42 -0.91
N LEU A 85 -1.31 -15.57 0.27
CA LEU A 85 -0.60 -15.89 1.52
C LEU A 85 0.06 -17.28 1.45
N GLU A 86 -0.64 -18.29 0.97
CA GLU A 86 -0.10 -19.64 0.73
C GLU A 86 1.13 -19.62 -0.21
N GLN A 87 1.15 -18.68 -1.18
CA GLN A 87 2.28 -18.50 -2.10
C GLN A 87 3.42 -17.67 -1.52
N GLY A 88 3.27 -17.13 -0.31
CA GLY A 88 4.32 -16.46 0.44
C GLY A 88 4.24 -14.93 0.46
N ALA A 89 3.10 -14.33 0.12
CA ALA A 89 2.86 -12.92 0.39
C ALA A 89 2.89 -12.65 1.91
N THR A 90 3.50 -11.54 2.31
CA THR A 90 3.58 -11.09 3.70
C THR A 90 2.85 -9.77 3.92
N GLN A 91 2.22 -9.26 2.86
CA GLN A 91 1.42 -8.05 2.87
C GLN A 91 0.31 -8.16 1.82
N ILE A 92 -0.91 -7.86 2.21
CA ILE A 92 -2.08 -7.85 1.34
C ILE A 92 -2.65 -6.43 1.31
N ASP A 93 -2.70 -5.82 0.12
CA ASP A 93 -3.41 -4.56 -0.10
C ASP A 93 -4.70 -4.87 -0.87
N PHE A 94 -5.86 -4.71 -0.26
CA PHE A 94 -7.13 -5.06 -0.90
C PHE A 94 -8.04 -3.86 -1.11
N VAL A 95 -8.80 -3.89 -2.20
CA VAL A 95 -9.72 -2.79 -2.55
C VAL A 95 -11.02 -2.94 -1.77
N LEU A 96 -11.46 -1.88 -1.09
CA LEU A 96 -12.75 -1.84 -0.40
C LEU A 96 -13.92 -2.00 -1.40
N ASN A 97 -15.06 -2.45 -0.92
CA ASN A 97 -16.28 -2.47 -1.73
C ASN A 97 -16.90 -1.05 -1.79
N GLY A 98 -16.48 -0.27 -2.79
CA GLY A 98 -16.93 1.10 -2.97
C GLY A 98 -18.42 1.22 -3.31
N GLY A 99 -19.01 0.21 -3.98
CA GLY A 99 -20.44 0.16 -4.30
C GLY A 99 -21.30 0.01 -3.05
N ALA A 100 -20.93 -0.91 -2.14
CA ALA A 100 -21.63 -1.07 -0.86
C ALA A 100 -21.48 0.19 0.00
N LEU A 101 -20.28 0.79 0.05
CA LEU A 101 -20.05 2.04 0.79
C LEU A 101 -20.94 3.18 0.28
N ALA A 102 -21.01 3.38 -1.04
CA ALA A 102 -21.85 4.41 -1.66
C ALA A 102 -23.34 4.16 -1.43
N SER A 103 -23.76 2.90 -1.30
CA SER A 103 -25.14 2.49 -1.00
C SER A 103 -25.51 2.63 0.48
N GLY A 104 -24.55 2.99 1.34
CA GLY A 104 -24.80 3.10 2.78
C GLY A 104 -24.75 1.78 3.53
N ASP A 105 -24.33 0.69 2.90
CA ASP A 105 -24.26 -0.64 3.50
C ASP A 105 -22.91 -0.85 4.21
N ASP A 106 -22.80 -0.26 5.42
CA ASP A 106 -21.61 -0.36 6.25
C ASP A 106 -21.34 -1.77 6.74
N GLU A 107 -22.37 -2.57 6.90
CA GLU A 107 -22.23 -3.96 7.37
C GLU A 107 -21.50 -4.80 6.34
N THR A 108 -21.94 -4.73 5.08
CA THR A 108 -21.24 -5.40 3.97
C THR A 108 -19.80 -4.92 3.82
N VAL A 109 -19.55 -3.59 3.89
CA VAL A 109 -18.19 -3.04 3.81
C VAL A 109 -17.31 -3.52 4.95
N PHE A 110 -17.82 -3.49 6.18
CA PHE A 110 -17.08 -3.92 7.37
C PHE A 110 -16.74 -5.43 7.33
N ASN A 111 -17.72 -6.27 6.99
CA ASN A 111 -17.52 -7.72 6.89
C ASN A 111 -16.54 -8.09 5.78
N ASP A 112 -16.60 -7.39 4.63
CA ASP A 112 -15.65 -7.55 3.52
C ASP A 112 -14.21 -7.23 3.96
N MET A 113 -14.02 -6.12 4.68
CA MET A 113 -12.72 -5.76 5.22
C MET A 113 -12.23 -6.77 6.27
N LEU A 114 -13.07 -7.10 7.24
CA LEU A 114 -12.73 -8.00 8.35
C LEU A 114 -12.27 -9.36 7.84
N ALA A 115 -12.96 -9.94 6.87
CA ALA A 115 -12.62 -11.25 6.32
C ALA A 115 -11.20 -11.30 5.71
N VAL A 116 -10.79 -10.26 4.98
CA VAL A 116 -9.45 -10.19 4.39
C VAL A 116 -8.39 -9.88 5.45
N ILE A 117 -8.70 -8.99 6.39
CA ILE A 117 -7.78 -8.61 7.49
C ILE A 117 -7.51 -9.81 8.39
N ASP A 118 -8.55 -10.53 8.84
CA ASP A 118 -8.40 -11.72 9.68
C ASP A 118 -7.58 -12.81 8.97
N MET A 119 -7.82 -13.00 7.67
CA MET A 119 -7.04 -13.94 6.85
C MET A 119 -5.56 -13.56 6.83
N ALA A 120 -5.23 -12.29 6.61
CA ALA A 120 -3.87 -11.80 6.59
C ALA A 120 -3.20 -11.94 7.97
N HIS A 121 -3.87 -11.51 9.04
CA HIS A 121 -3.34 -11.58 10.41
C HIS A 121 -3.13 -13.02 10.88
N SER A 122 -4.02 -13.95 10.51
CA SER A 122 -3.86 -15.39 10.80
C SER A 122 -2.59 -15.98 10.17
N ALA A 123 -2.13 -15.39 9.06
CA ALA A 123 -0.87 -15.75 8.40
C ALA A 123 0.32 -14.85 8.81
N LEU A 124 0.17 -14.02 9.84
CA LEU A 124 1.17 -13.04 10.29
C LEU A 124 1.58 -12.04 9.18
N ALA A 125 0.68 -11.78 8.24
CA ALA A 125 0.85 -10.79 7.18
C ALA A 125 0.15 -9.47 7.52
N ALA A 126 0.66 -8.36 6.99
CA ALA A 126 0.03 -7.06 7.14
C ALA A 126 -1.12 -6.88 6.15
N ALA A 127 -2.19 -6.21 6.57
CA ALA A 127 -3.37 -5.91 5.76
C ALA A 127 -3.54 -4.40 5.54
N GLY A 128 -3.62 -3.99 4.26
CA GLY A 128 -3.87 -2.62 3.85
C GLY A 128 -5.18 -2.49 3.09
N VAL A 129 -5.99 -1.49 3.44
CA VAL A 129 -7.24 -1.19 2.74
C VAL A 129 -6.98 -0.12 1.69
N ILE A 130 -7.15 -0.46 0.41
CA ILE A 130 -7.10 0.50 -0.69
C ILE A 130 -8.43 1.26 -0.75
N ILE A 131 -8.35 2.56 -0.54
CA ILE A 131 -9.49 3.47 -0.65
C ILE A 131 -9.35 4.22 -1.97
N GLU A 132 -10.06 3.75 -3.00
CA GLU A 132 -10.17 4.43 -4.30
C GLU A 132 -10.98 5.71 -4.14
N ALA A 133 -10.24 6.78 -3.93
CA ALA A 133 -10.82 8.04 -3.51
C ALA A 133 -11.33 8.92 -4.65
N GLU A 134 -11.16 8.55 -5.89
CA GLU A 134 -11.84 9.17 -7.02
C GLU A 134 -12.88 8.18 -7.58
N PRO A 135 -14.16 8.50 -7.53
CA PRO A 135 -14.84 9.78 -7.32
C PRO A 135 -15.52 9.97 -5.95
N MET A 136 -14.98 9.44 -4.87
CA MET A 136 -15.62 9.50 -3.55
C MET A 136 -15.58 10.91 -2.95
N SER A 137 -16.68 11.32 -2.29
CA SER A 137 -16.68 12.51 -1.44
C SER A 137 -15.76 12.32 -0.21
N GLU A 138 -15.28 13.43 0.39
CA GLU A 138 -14.49 13.34 1.62
C GLU A 138 -15.23 12.63 2.75
N GLU A 139 -16.55 12.80 2.83
CA GLU A 139 -17.39 12.14 3.84
C GLU A 139 -17.35 10.61 3.69
N LEU A 140 -17.51 10.09 2.45
CA LEU A 140 -17.41 8.66 2.18
C LEU A 140 -16.00 8.13 2.49
N VAL A 141 -14.95 8.89 2.14
CA VAL A 141 -13.57 8.51 2.48
C VAL A 141 -13.38 8.42 4.01
N ARG A 142 -13.83 9.42 4.77
CA ARG A 142 -13.76 9.41 6.24
C ARG A 142 -14.55 8.24 6.84
N ARG A 143 -15.69 7.90 6.24
CA ARG A 143 -16.50 6.73 6.64
C ARG A 143 -15.75 5.43 6.40
N ALA A 144 -15.17 5.25 5.21
CA ALA A 144 -14.32 4.09 4.89
C ALA A 144 -13.13 3.96 5.84
N CYS A 145 -12.46 5.07 6.17
CA CYS A 145 -11.35 5.09 7.13
C CYS A 145 -11.76 4.57 8.50
N ARG A 146 -12.91 5.03 9.04
CA ARG A 146 -13.42 4.55 10.33
C ARG A 146 -13.76 3.06 10.31
N LEU A 147 -14.36 2.56 9.23
CA LEU A 147 -14.66 1.14 9.08
C LEU A 147 -13.38 0.30 9.01
N ALA A 148 -12.37 0.73 8.25
CA ALA A 148 -11.09 0.05 8.15
C ALA A 148 -10.34 0.02 9.49
N GLU A 149 -10.34 1.13 10.24
CA GLU A 149 -9.73 1.17 11.58
C GLU A 149 -10.44 0.23 12.56
N ARG A 150 -11.77 0.18 12.54
CA ARG A 150 -12.57 -0.75 13.35
C ARG A 150 -12.33 -2.21 12.96
N ALA A 151 -12.14 -2.50 11.68
CA ALA A 151 -11.83 -3.84 11.18
C ALA A 151 -10.38 -4.28 11.51
N GLY A 152 -9.52 -3.38 12.00
CA GLY A 152 -8.16 -3.70 12.41
C GLY A 152 -7.11 -3.59 11.32
N ALA A 153 -7.35 -2.80 10.26
CA ALA A 153 -6.36 -2.60 9.19
C ALA A 153 -5.03 -2.06 9.74
N ASP A 154 -3.90 -2.56 9.23
CA ASP A 154 -2.57 -2.08 9.59
C ASP A 154 -2.27 -0.74 8.91
N HIS A 155 -2.78 -0.54 7.71
CA HIS A 155 -2.61 0.71 6.97
C HIS A 155 -3.74 0.96 5.98
N LEU A 156 -3.93 2.24 5.66
CA LEU A 156 -4.75 2.68 4.55
C LEU A 156 -3.87 3.01 3.36
N VAL A 157 -4.33 2.67 2.18
CA VAL A 157 -3.62 2.85 0.91
C VAL A 157 -4.40 3.83 0.05
N THR A 158 -3.75 4.90 -0.43
CA THR A 158 -4.36 5.77 -1.43
C THR A 158 -4.47 5.03 -2.77
N SER A 159 -5.31 5.55 -3.69
CA SER A 159 -5.49 4.93 -5.02
C SER A 159 -4.15 4.61 -5.70
N PRO A 160 -3.88 3.35 -6.02
CA PRO A 160 -2.65 2.98 -6.73
C PRO A 160 -2.68 3.32 -8.23
N GLY A 161 -3.72 3.97 -8.70
CA GLY A 161 -3.95 4.24 -10.11
C GLY A 161 -3.22 5.45 -10.68
N SER A 162 -3.97 6.35 -11.33
CA SER A 162 -3.44 7.44 -12.17
C SER A 162 -3.25 8.77 -11.43
N ALA A 163 -3.45 8.83 -10.12
CA ALA A 163 -3.38 10.06 -9.34
C ALA A 163 -2.02 10.79 -9.53
N THR A 164 -2.08 12.11 -9.69
CA THR A 164 -0.89 12.97 -9.69
C THR A 164 -0.24 12.97 -8.31
N ALA A 165 1.04 13.33 -8.22
CA ALA A 165 1.73 13.42 -6.94
C ALA A 165 1.03 14.39 -5.96
N SER A 166 0.55 15.54 -6.44
CA SER A 166 -0.20 16.51 -5.63
C SER A 166 -1.55 15.98 -5.15
N GLY A 167 -2.31 15.30 -6.02
CA GLY A 167 -3.57 14.64 -5.64
C GLY A 167 -3.33 13.54 -4.59
N THR A 168 -2.27 12.77 -4.75
CA THR A 168 -1.88 11.75 -3.76
C THR A 168 -1.52 12.37 -2.41
N VAL A 169 -0.79 13.50 -2.38
CA VAL A 169 -0.44 14.21 -1.13
C VAL A 169 -1.68 14.71 -0.42
N ALA A 170 -2.63 15.34 -1.13
CA ALA A 170 -3.89 15.81 -0.55
C ALA A 170 -4.71 14.64 0.04
N ARG A 171 -4.78 13.54 -0.69
CA ARG A 171 -5.48 12.33 -0.25
C ARG A 171 -4.80 11.67 0.97
N THR A 172 -3.48 11.61 0.97
CA THR A 172 -2.69 11.13 2.12
C THR A 172 -3.03 11.90 3.39
N ARG A 173 -3.13 13.24 3.30
CA ARG A 173 -3.52 14.09 4.42
C ARG A 173 -4.94 13.76 4.90
N LEU A 174 -5.90 13.64 3.99
CA LEU A 174 -7.28 13.28 4.33
C LEU A 174 -7.36 11.94 5.06
N LEU A 175 -6.65 10.90 4.57
CA LEU A 175 -6.60 9.60 5.25
C LEU A 175 -5.96 9.73 6.63
N ARG A 176 -4.82 10.46 6.75
CA ARG A 176 -4.14 10.66 8.03
C ARG A 176 -5.03 11.34 9.06
N ASP A 177 -5.78 12.37 8.65
CA ASP A 177 -6.67 13.14 9.51
C ASP A 177 -7.95 12.37 9.91
N SER A 178 -8.19 11.22 9.26
CA SER A 178 -9.41 10.42 9.44
C SER A 178 -9.24 9.21 10.36
N VAL A 179 -8.01 8.88 10.79
CA VAL A 179 -7.72 7.69 11.62
C VAL A 179 -6.70 8.00 12.72
N GLY A 180 -6.64 7.13 13.72
CA GLY A 180 -5.70 7.24 14.83
C GLY A 180 -4.24 6.95 14.42
N PRO A 181 -3.27 7.29 15.28
CA PRO A 181 -1.84 7.22 14.98
C PRO A 181 -1.29 5.80 14.78
N ARG A 182 -2.04 4.78 15.19
CA ARG A 182 -1.65 3.37 15.03
C ARG A 182 -1.76 2.90 13.59
N ILE A 183 -2.70 3.46 12.82
CA ILE A 183 -2.91 3.10 11.42
C ILE A 183 -1.83 3.78 10.55
N GLY A 184 -1.11 2.99 9.77
CA GLY A 184 -0.17 3.50 8.78
C GLY A 184 -0.89 4.10 7.57
N ILE A 185 -0.25 5.04 6.88
CA ILE A 185 -0.75 5.55 5.59
C ILE A 185 0.28 5.19 4.51
N LYS A 186 -0.16 4.46 3.49
CA LYS A 186 0.62 4.13 2.30
C LYS A 186 0.18 5.05 1.15
N ALA A 187 1.02 6.02 0.82
CA ALA A 187 0.79 6.91 -0.32
C ALA A 187 1.19 6.20 -1.62
N CYS A 188 0.21 5.85 -2.45
CA CYS A 188 0.43 5.29 -3.77
C CYS A 188 0.22 6.36 -4.84
N GLY A 189 1.21 6.56 -5.75
CA GLY A 189 1.09 7.59 -6.76
C GLY A 189 2.25 7.64 -7.74
N ARG A 190 2.19 8.63 -8.63
CA ARG A 190 3.24 8.91 -9.62
C ARG A 190 4.20 9.96 -9.06
N PHE A 191 5.12 9.54 -8.21
CA PHE A 191 6.18 10.41 -7.70
C PHE A 191 7.38 10.36 -8.64
N ARG A 192 8.01 11.50 -8.89
CA ARG A 192 9.13 11.67 -9.84
C ARG A 192 10.34 12.33 -9.23
N SER A 193 10.25 12.84 -7.99
CA SER A 193 11.36 13.48 -7.30
C SER A 193 11.34 13.25 -5.80
N ALA A 194 12.48 13.41 -5.14
CA ALA A 194 12.62 13.29 -3.69
C ALA A 194 11.76 14.32 -2.93
N GLU A 195 11.56 15.52 -3.50
CA GLU A 195 10.69 16.55 -2.90
C GLU A 195 9.23 16.09 -2.83
N GLN A 196 8.75 15.39 -3.88
CA GLN A 196 7.39 14.86 -3.90
C GLN A 196 7.24 13.73 -2.87
N LEU A 197 8.24 12.87 -2.68
CA LEU A 197 8.27 11.86 -1.63
C LEU A 197 8.24 12.50 -0.24
N SER A 198 9.04 13.56 -0.04
CA SER A 198 9.06 14.33 1.20
C SER A 198 7.71 15.01 1.48
N ALA A 199 7.02 15.51 0.45
CA ALA A 199 5.69 16.09 0.59
C ALA A 199 4.65 15.05 1.05
N ALA A 200 4.72 13.82 0.52
CA ALA A 200 3.86 12.73 0.99
C ALA A 200 4.15 12.37 2.46
N ALA A 201 5.43 12.34 2.86
CA ALA A 201 5.83 12.15 4.25
C ALA A 201 5.28 13.23 5.18
N ALA A 202 5.40 14.50 4.77
CA ALA A 202 4.88 15.64 5.51
C ALA A 202 3.33 15.63 5.62
N ALA A 203 2.66 15.01 4.66
CA ALA A 203 1.22 14.78 4.69
C ALA A 203 0.80 13.61 5.61
N GLY A 204 1.76 12.88 6.19
CA GLY A 204 1.51 11.79 7.13
C GLY A 204 1.66 10.38 6.56
N ALA A 205 2.23 10.23 5.36
CA ALA A 205 2.59 8.91 4.85
C ALA A 205 3.66 8.25 5.73
N THR A 206 3.45 6.99 6.06
CA THR A 206 4.45 6.12 6.69
C THR A 206 5.17 5.25 5.66
N ARG A 207 4.54 5.07 4.49
CA ARG A 207 5.05 4.34 3.33
C ARG A 207 4.70 5.10 2.06
N VAL A 208 5.57 5.01 1.06
CA VAL A 208 5.31 5.52 -0.30
C VAL A 208 5.53 4.39 -1.29
N SER A 209 4.48 4.05 -2.04
CA SER A 209 4.49 2.97 -3.02
C SER A 209 4.31 3.54 -4.43
N LEU A 210 5.24 3.22 -5.31
CA LEU A 210 5.27 3.71 -6.68
C LEU A 210 6.01 2.73 -7.60
N GLN A 211 5.87 2.95 -8.91
CA GLN A 211 6.77 2.29 -9.86
C GLN A 211 8.12 3.03 -9.81
N LEU A 212 9.07 2.48 -9.06
CA LEU A 212 10.39 3.07 -8.87
C LEU A 212 11.24 2.94 -10.12
N THR A 213 12.05 3.96 -10.37
CA THR A 213 13.19 3.93 -11.28
C THR A 213 14.49 3.94 -10.47
N SER A 214 15.58 3.40 -11.01
CA SER A 214 16.88 3.40 -10.33
C SER A 214 17.36 4.81 -9.96
N GLY A 215 17.05 5.82 -10.80
CA GLY A 215 17.36 7.22 -10.52
C GLY A 215 16.64 7.75 -9.28
N LEU A 216 15.33 7.51 -9.18
CA LEU A 216 14.54 7.96 -8.02
C LEU A 216 14.87 7.18 -6.76
N ALA A 217 15.17 5.88 -6.87
CA ALA A 217 15.59 5.06 -5.74
C ALA A 217 16.90 5.60 -5.13
N ARG A 218 17.90 5.94 -5.95
CA ARG A 218 19.16 6.57 -5.50
C ARG A 218 18.91 7.89 -4.79
N GLN A 219 18.18 8.81 -5.42
CA GLN A 219 17.86 10.12 -4.82
C GLN A 219 17.19 10.00 -3.44
N ALA A 220 16.28 9.05 -3.30
CA ALA A 220 15.58 8.82 -2.05
C ALA A 220 16.49 8.23 -0.97
N THR A 221 17.42 7.33 -1.33
CA THR A 221 18.41 6.76 -0.41
C THR A 221 19.39 7.83 0.07
N GLU A 222 19.91 8.66 -0.84
CA GLU A 222 20.82 9.76 -0.51
C GLU A 222 20.15 10.78 0.42
N ALA A 223 18.90 11.17 0.14
CA ALA A 223 18.14 12.08 1.00
C ALA A 223 17.91 11.51 2.42
N SER A 224 17.70 10.20 2.54
CA SER A 224 17.55 9.52 3.84
C SER A 224 18.86 9.48 4.63
N GLN A 225 20.00 9.28 3.96
CA GLN A 225 21.32 9.25 4.61
C GLN A 225 21.73 10.63 5.11
N LEU A 226 21.51 11.70 4.33
CA LEU A 226 21.77 13.07 4.75
C LEU A 226 20.91 13.50 5.94
N ALA A 227 19.67 13.07 6.02
CA ALA A 227 18.80 13.31 7.17
C ALA A 227 19.21 12.53 8.44
N GLY A 228 19.90 11.40 8.28
CA GLY A 228 20.45 10.59 9.38
C GLY A 228 21.81 11.09 9.91
N SER A 229 22.64 11.70 9.07
CA SER A 229 23.96 12.23 9.43
C SER A 229 23.94 13.65 10.04
N ALA A 230 22.81 14.33 10.03
CA ALA A 230 22.61 15.66 10.64
C ALA A 230 22.14 15.58 12.11
N ARG A 231 22.35 14.42 12.78
CA ARG A 231 22.01 14.20 14.20
C ARG A 231 23.32 13.91 14.99
#